data_6628db9624707122b5293a8bffe7e1b2
#
_entry.id   6628db9624707122b5293a8bffe7e1b2
#
_cell.length_a   1.000
_cell.length_b   1.000
_cell.length_c   1.000
_cell.angle_alpha   90.00
_cell.angle_beta   90.00
_cell.angle_gamma   90.00
#
_symmetry.space_group_name_H-M   'P 1'
#
loop_
_entity.id
_entity.type
_entity.pdbx_description
1 polymer ?
#
loop_
_entity_poly.entity_id
_entity_poly.type
_entity_poly.pdbx_seq_one_letter_code
_entity_poly.pdbx_strand_id
1 'polypeptide(L)'
;SEMCIRDRATIKGYRLILTMPETMSLERRNLLKALGAQIVLTNGQKGMAGSIAKAEELKKSIPGSVILQQFENPANTEVHARSTGEEIWQDTDGEVAVFVAGVGTGGTVCGVARALKKHNPNVYIVAVEPASSPVLEGGKAASHRIQGIGANFVPGIYDASVVDEVMPCLLYTSPS
;
A
#
# COMPACT_ATOMS: atom_id res chain seq x y z
N SER A 1 4.59 -2.50 -1.75
CA SER A 1 5.11 -1.65 -2.87
C SER A 1 6.32 -0.82 -2.46
N GLU A 2 6.30 -0.08 -1.35
CA GLU A 2 7.47 0.69 -0.89
C GLU A 2 8.70 -0.19 -0.66
N MET A 3 8.53 -1.36 -0.03
CA MET A 3 9.62 -2.32 0.18
C MET A 3 10.18 -2.84 -1.15
N CYS A 4 9.32 -3.20 -2.09
CA CYS A 4 9.75 -3.67 -3.41
C CYS A 4 10.52 -2.59 -4.18
N ILE A 5 10.07 -1.32 -4.11
CA ILE A 5 10.77 -0.18 -4.72
C ILE A 5 12.16 -0.02 -4.11
N ARG A 6 12.27 -0.05 -2.78
CA ARG A 6 13.52 0.05 -2.04
C ARG A 6 14.49 -1.06 -2.42
N ASP A 7 14.07 -2.31 -2.33
CA ASP A 7 14.92 -3.46 -2.56
C ASP A 7 15.44 -3.48 -4.00
N ARG A 8 14.57 -3.16 -4.95
CA ARG A 8 14.98 -3.11 -6.35
C ARG A 8 15.92 -1.94 -6.66
N ALA A 9 15.71 -0.78 -6.05
CA ALA A 9 16.61 0.37 -6.19
C ALA A 9 18.00 0.04 -5.62
N THR A 10 18.06 -0.58 -4.45
CA THR A 10 19.33 -0.98 -3.81
C THR A 10 20.10 -1.98 -4.69
N ILE A 11 19.44 -3.04 -5.17
CA ILE A 11 20.08 -4.06 -6.02
C ILE A 11 20.62 -3.45 -7.34
N LYS A 12 19.90 -2.48 -7.90
CA LYS A 12 20.28 -1.84 -9.17
C LYS A 12 21.20 -0.64 -8.99
N GLY A 13 21.59 -0.28 -7.78
CA GLY A 13 22.45 0.85 -7.48
C GLY A 13 21.83 2.22 -7.77
N TYR A 14 20.49 2.32 -7.80
CA TYR A 14 19.82 3.60 -7.97
C TYR A 14 19.86 4.42 -6.67
N ARG A 15 20.05 5.72 -6.80
CA ARG A 15 19.87 6.65 -5.68
C ARG A 15 18.39 6.69 -5.31
N LEU A 16 18.08 6.28 -4.08
CA LEU A 16 16.72 6.26 -3.56
C LEU A 16 16.51 7.37 -2.54
N ILE A 17 15.48 8.19 -2.75
CA ILE A 17 15.01 9.20 -1.81
C ILE A 17 13.59 8.82 -1.39
N LEU A 18 13.37 8.64 -0.10
CA LEU A 18 12.07 8.31 0.47
C LEU A 18 11.53 9.50 1.28
N THR A 19 10.36 9.95 0.93
CA THR A 19 9.60 10.94 1.71
C THR A 19 8.62 10.23 2.63
N MET A 20 8.59 10.60 3.90
CA MET A 20 7.69 9.97 4.87
C MET A 20 7.36 10.91 6.02
N PRO A 21 6.18 10.75 6.67
CA PRO A 21 5.82 11.53 7.85
C PRO A 21 6.81 11.27 8.99
N GLU A 22 7.09 12.30 9.78
CA GLU A 22 7.93 12.19 10.98
C GLU A 22 7.35 11.28 12.07
N THR A 23 6.07 10.91 11.95
CA THR A 23 5.39 9.94 12.82
C THR A 23 5.75 8.48 12.55
N MET A 24 6.46 8.21 11.44
CA MET A 24 6.96 6.86 11.15
C MET A 24 7.95 6.39 12.22
N SER A 25 7.91 5.08 12.54
CA SER A 25 8.74 4.50 13.60
C SER A 25 10.24 4.70 13.34
N LEU A 26 11.00 4.85 14.43
CA LEU A 26 12.43 5.10 14.37
C LEU A 26 13.18 3.89 13.76
N GLU A 27 12.72 2.68 14.10
CA GLU A 27 13.26 1.41 13.60
C GLU A 27 13.15 1.36 12.08
N ARG A 28 11.99 1.72 11.53
CA ARG A 28 11.77 1.75 10.08
C ARG A 28 12.70 2.76 9.40
N ARG A 29 12.85 3.95 9.98
CA ARG A 29 13.77 4.98 9.45
C ARG A 29 15.22 4.51 9.47
N ASN A 30 15.65 3.87 10.57
CA ASN A 30 17.03 3.36 10.69
C ASN A 30 17.29 2.22 9.71
N LEU A 31 16.34 1.29 9.53
CA LEU A 31 16.44 0.22 8.55
C LEU A 31 16.59 0.78 7.12
N LEU A 32 15.77 1.74 6.76
CA LEU A 32 15.82 2.35 5.42
C LEU A 32 17.15 3.08 5.17
N LYS A 33 17.69 3.79 6.17
CA LYS A 33 19.01 4.42 6.09
C LYS A 33 20.13 3.38 5.95
N ALA A 34 20.06 2.30 6.72
CA ALA A 34 21.05 1.21 6.64
C ALA A 34 21.08 0.55 5.25
N LEU A 35 19.96 0.56 4.54
CA LEU A 35 19.84 0.08 3.16
C LEU A 35 20.18 1.14 2.11
N GLY A 36 20.79 2.26 2.52
CA GLY A 36 21.29 3.29 1.62
C GLY A 36 20.27 4.31 1.14
N ALA A 37 19.02 4.29 1.66
CA ALA A 37 18.02 5.27 1.27
C ALA A 37 18.25 6.63 1.95
N GLN A 38 18.13 7.71 1.20
CA GLN A 38 18.03 9.06 1.75
C GLN A 38 16.60 9.31 2.22
N ILE A 39 16.43 9.70 3.50
CA ILE A 39 15.10 9.95 4.08
C ILE A 39 14.86 11.45 4.19
N VAL A 40 13.70 11.88 3.69
CA VAL A 40 13.19 13.24 3.84
C VAL A 40 11.92 13.17 4.68
N LEU A 41 11.97 13.68 5.90
CA LEU A 41 10.81 13.71 6.80
C LEU A 41 9.88 14.88 6.45
N THR A 42 8.60 14.61 6.55
CA THR A 42 7.52 15.59 6.35
C THR A 42 6.71 15.77 7.62
N ASN A 43 5.99 16.87 7.73
CA ASN A 43 5.14 17.15 8.90
C ASN A 43 4.11 16.04 9.09
N GLY A 44 4.09 15.46 10.28
CA GLY A 44 3.20 14.35 10.63
C GLY A 44 1.71 14.67 10.51
N GLN A 45 1.32 15.92 10.75
CA GLN A 45 -0.07 16.37 10.61
C GLN A 45 -0.60 16.29 9.17
N LYS A 46 0.31 16.40 8.18
CA LYS A 46 -0.04 16.28 6.75
C LYS A 46 -0.13 14.82 6.28
N GLY A 47 0.24 13.86 7.12
CA GLY A 47 0.19 12.44 6.81
C GLY A 47 0.86 12.06 5.49
N MET A 48 0.29 11.08 4.80
CA MET A 48 0.83 10.60 3.52
C MET A 48 0.73 11.64 2.41
N ALA A 49 -0.32 12.46 2.38
CA ALA A 49 -0.47 13.53 1.39
C ALA A 49 0.70 14.54 1.44
N GLY A 50 1.19 14.87 2.64
CA GLY A 50 2.38 15.71 2.80
C GLY A 50 3.64 15.08 2.22
N SER A 51 3.78 13.77 2.33
CA SER A 51 4.92 13.02 1.79
C SER A 51 4.88 12.95 0.27
N ILE A 52 3.70 12.77 -0.33
CA ILE A 52 3.50 12.80 -1.77
C ILE A 52 3.85 14.19 -2.33
N ALA A 53 3.32 15.24 -1.72
CA ALA A 53 3.63 16.62 -2.14
C ALA A 53 5.15 16.94 -2.08
N LYS A 54 5.85 16.43 -1.06
CA LYS A 54 7.31 16.59 -0.94
C LYS A 54 8.07 15.79 -1.99
N ALA A 55 7.58 14.62 -2.37
CA ALA A 55 8.17 13.83 -3.45
C ALA A 55 8.05 14.57 -4.80
N GLU A 56 6.89 15.16 -5.07
CA GLU A 56 6.67 15.96 -6.29
C GLU A 56 7.55 17.23 -6.34
N GLU A 57 7.77 17.89 -5.20
CA GLU A 57 8.70 19.01 -5.08
C GLU A 57 10.14 18.57 -5.41
N LEU A 58 10.59 17.45 -4.84
CA LEU A 58 11.92 16.89 -5.08
C LEU A 58 12.10 16.48 -6.54
N LYS A 59 11.08 15.87 -7.16
CA LYS A 59 11.11 15.52 -8.59
C LYS A 59 11.38 16.73 -9.49
N LYS A 60 10.77 17.88 -9.17
CA LYS A 60 11.00 19.12 -9.91
C LYS A 60 12.41 19.68 -9.74
N SER A 61 13.04 19.43 -8.58
CA SER A 61 14.37 19.95 -8.23
C SER A 61 15.53 19.03 -8.61
N ILE A 62 15.27 17.75 -8.88
CA ILE A 62 16.28 16.74 -9.19
C ILE A 62 16.08 16.25 -10.63
N PRO A 63 16.91 16.71 -11.60
CA PRO A 63 16.80 16.26 -12.99
C PRO A 63 16.95 14.74 -13.13
N GLY A 64 16.15 14.14 -14.01
CA GLY A 64 16.18 12.70 -14.26
C GLY A 64 15.56 11.82 -13.15
N SER A 65 15.03 12.43 -12.09
CA SER A 65 14.33 11.67 -11.05
C SER A 65 12.95 11.21 -11.51
N VAL A 66 12.52 10.06 -11.00
CA VAL A 66 11.19 9.48 -11.26
C VAL A 66 10.49 9.16 -9.95
N ILE A 67 9.16 9.35 -9.90
CA ILE A 67 8.32 8.87 -8.82
C ILE A 67 7.57 7.65 -9.36
N LEU A 68 7.66 6.52 -8.68
CA LEU A 68 6.99 5.29 -9.12
C LEU A 68 5.50 5.26 -8.81
N GLN A 69 5.01 6.23 -8.04
CA GLN A 69 3.58 6.49 -7.79
C GLN A 69 2.82 5.24 -7.35
N GLN A 70 3.22 4.66 -6.22
CA GLN A 70 2.64 3.41 -5.72
C GLN A 70 1.10 3.42 -5.57
N PHE A 71 0.49 4.59 -5.44
CA PHE A 71 -0.97 4.74 -5.31
C PHE A 71 -1.71 4.88 -6.65
N GLU A 72 -0.97 5.11 -7.75
CA GLU A 72 -1.53 5.37 -9.08
C GLU A 72 -1.03 4.39 -10.15
N ASN A 73 0.13 3.76 -9.90
CA ASN A 73 0.78 2.92 -10.90
C ASN A 73 0.12 1.54 -10.98
N PRO A 74 -0.51 1.17 -12.11
CA PRO A 74 -1.19 -0.11 -12.28
C PRO A 74 -0.26 -1.32 -12.13
N ALA A 75 1.04 -1.16 -12.38
CA ALA A 75 2.03 -2.23 -12.18
C ALA A 75 2.01 -2.80 -10.74
N ASN A 76 1.60 -2.00 -9.74
CA ASN A 76 1.43 -2.46 -8.37
C ASN A 76 0.30 -3.51 -8.25
N THR A 77 -0.84 -3.29 -8.88
CA THR A 77 -1.94 -4.25 -8.92
C THR A 77 -1.63 -5.44 -9.82
N GLU A 78 -1.02 -5.19 -10.99
CA GLU A 78 -0.69 -6.22 -11.96
C GLU A 78 0.29 -7.26 -11.44
N VAL A 79 1.33 -6.85 -10.69
CA VAL A 79 2.29 -7.80 -10.11
C VAL A 79 1.60 -8.74 -9.13
N HIS A 80 0.70 -8.22 -8.28
CA HIS A 80 -0.05 -9.06 -7.34
C HIS A 80 -1.04 -9.99 -8.04
N ALA A 81 -1.61 -9.57 -9.17
CA ALA A 81 -2.47 -10.45 -9.97
C ALA A 81 -1.68 -11.59 -10.63
N ARG A 82 -0.45 -11.31 -11.11
CA ARG A 82 0.37 -12.30 -11.83
C ARG A 82 1.19 -13.21 -10.92
N SER A 83 1.47 -12.81 -9.67
CA SER A 83 2.27 -13.58 -8.72
C SER A 83 1.48 -13.91 -7.46
N THR A 84 1.29 -12.96 -6.56
CA THR A 84 0.69 -13.19 -5.23
C THR A 84 -0.67 -13.92 -5.30
N GLY A 85 -1.54 -13.52 -6.22
CA GLY A 85 -2.85 -14.16 -6.38
C GLY A 85 -2.76 -15.58 -6.91
N GLU A 86 -1.85 -15.83 -7.86
CA GLU A 86 -1.61 -17.17 -8.39
C GLU A 86 -0.92 -18.08 -7.35
N GLU A 87 0.03 -17.55 -6.58
CA GLU A 87 0.66 -18.25 -5.45
C GLU A 87 -0.38 -18.67 -4.41
N ILE A 88 -1.26 -17.75 -3.98
CA ILE A 88 -2.34 -18.07 -3.03
C ILE A 88 -3.24 -19.16 -3.59
N TRP A 89 -3.65 -19.07 -4.87
CA TRP A 89 -4.50 -20.08 -5.50
C TRP A 89 -3.85 -21.46 -5.49
N GLN A 90 -2.55 -21.54 -5.82
CA GLN A 90 -1.77 -22.78 -5.82
C GLN A 90 -1.55 -23.35 -4.43
N ASP A 91 -1.15 -22.48 -3.47
CA ASP A 91 -0.84 -22.90 -2.09
C ASP A 91 -2.07 -23.35 -1.31
N THR A 92 -3.27 -22.96 -1.77
CA THR A 92 -4.56 -23.40 -1.18
C THR A 92 -5.23 -24.52 -1.98
N ASP A 93 -4.55 -25.10 -2.96
CA ASP A 93 -5.13 -26.11 -3.86
C ASP A 93 -6.44 -25.65 -4.53
N GLY A 94 -6.62 -24.33 -4.70
CA GLY A 94 -7.82 -23.73 -5.26
C GLY A 94 -9.03 -23.68 -4.29
N GLU A 95 -8.85 -24.00 -3.02
CA GLU A 95 -9.95 -24.07 -2.03
C GLU A 95 -10.20 -22.75 -1.29
N VAL A 96 -9.54 -21.64 -1.68
CA VAL A 96 -9.76 -20.35 -1.04
C VAL A 96 -11.20 -19.86 -1.27
N ALA A 97 -11.95 -19.68 -0.19
CA ALA A 97 -13.32 -19.19 -0.23
C ALA A 97 -13.41 -17.69 0.07
N VAL A 98 -12.53 -17.19 0.95
CA VAL A 98 -12.52 -15.78 1.38
C VAL A 98 -11.08 -15.28 1.40
N PHE A 99 -10.86 -14.10 0.83
CA PHE A 99 -9.58 -13.39 0.91
C PHE A 99 -9.76 -12.06 1.64
N VAL A 100 -9.03 -11.87 2.72
CA VAL A 100 -9.08 -10.67 3.57
C VAL A 100 -7.75 -9.95 3.51
N ALA A 101 -7.73 -8.67 3.17
CA ALA A 101 -6.50 -7.90 3.11
C ALA A 101 -6.68 -6.45 3.55
N GLY A 102 -5.70 -5.94 4.32
CA GLY A 102 -5.61 -4.53 4.69
C GLY A 102 -5.24 -3.65 3.49
N VAL A 103 -5.89 -2.50 3.38
CA VAL A 103 -5.70 -1.58 2.25
C VAL A 103 -4.74 -0.46 2.62
N GLY A 104 -3.50 -0.57 2.12
CA GLY A 104 -2.55 0.55 2.08
C GLY A 104 -2.62 1.27 0.75
N THR A 105 -2.01 0.70 -0.30
CA THR A 105 -2.12 1.21 -1.68
C THR A 105 -3.30 0.63 -2.45
N GLY A 106 -3.90 -0.46 -1.97
CA GLY A 106 -4.93 -1.21 -2.69
C GLY A 106 -4.38 -2.25 -3.69
N GLY A 107 -3.08 -2.20 -3.99
CA GLY A 107 -2.47 -3.08 -5.00
C GLY A 107 -2.65 -4.56 -4.70
N THR A 108 -2.42 -4.98 -3.45
CA THR A 108 -2.55 -6.39 -3.05
C THR A 108 -4.01 -6.86 -3.13
N VAL A 109 -4.93 -6.16 -2.47
CA VAL A 109 -6.34 -6.59 -2.45
C VAL A 109 -6.93 -6.66 -3.85
N CYS A 110 -6.72 -5.63 -4.68
CA CYS A 110 -7.27 -5.60 -6.04
C CYS A 110 -6.58 -6.59 -6.99
N GLY A 111 -5.24 -6.72 -6.88
CA GLY A 111 -4.50 -7.67 -7.72
C GLY A 111 -4.85 -9.12 -7.41
N VAL A 112 -4.84 -9.50 -6.14
CA VAL A 112 -5.21 -10.85 -5.70
C VAL A 112 -6.68 -11.14 -6.03
N ALA A 113 -7.60 -10.18 -5.79
CA ALA A 113 -9.00 -10.34 -6.14
C ALA A 113 -9.20 -10.66 -7.63
N ARG A 114 -8.51 -9.95 -8.52
CA ARG A 114 -8.57 -10.21 -9.97
C ARG A 114 -8.08 -11.61 -10.34
N ALA A 115 -7.00 -12.08 -9.72
CA ALA A 115 -6.49 -13.42 -9.96
C ALA A 115 -7.45 -14.49 -9.43
N LEU A 116 -7.86 -14.39 -8.16
CA LEU A 116 -8.72 -15.38 -7.53
C LEU A 116 -10.11 -15.46 -8.21
N LYS A 117 -10.73 -14.31 -8.50
CA LYS A 117 -12.04 -14.27 -9.18
C LYS A 117 -11.97 -14.76 -10.63
N LYS A 118 -10.80 -14.74 -11.27
CA LYS A 118 -10.59 -15.36 -12.59
C LYS A 118 -10.66 -16.88 -12.52
N HIS A 119 -10.14 -17.48 -11.45
CA HIS A 119 -10.20 -18.91 -11.20
C HIS A 119 -11.56 -19.34 -10.66
N ASN A 120 -12.06 -18.63 -9.66
CA ASN A 120 -13.35 -18.87 -9.01
C ASN A 120 -14.07 -17.55 -8.74
N PRO A 121 -15.10 -17.17 -9.52
CA PRO A 121 -15.85 -15.91 -9.33
C PRO A 121 -16.54 -15.78 -7.97
N ASN A 122 -16.73 -16.88 -7.24
CA ASN A 122 -17.40 -16.90 -5.93
C ASN A 122 -16.46 -16.62 -4.76
N VAL A 123 -15.17 -16.43 -4.97
CA VAL A 123 -14.25 -16.03 -3.88
C VAL A 123 -14.68 -14.68 -3.34
N TYR A 124 -14.92 -14.63 -2.03
CA TYR A 124 -15.35 -13.42 -1.35
C TYR A 124 -14.16 -12.56 -0.93
N ILE A 125 -14.15 -11.32 -1.33
CA ILE A 125 -13.01 -10.39 -1.14
C ILE A 125 -13.36 -9.33 -0.10
N VAL A 126 -12.60 -9.29 0.98
CA VAL A 126 -12.78 -8.32 2.06
C VAL A 126 -11.59 -7.36 2.11
N ALA A 127 -11.87 -6.08 1.92
CA ALA A 127 -10.90 -5.00 2.08
C ALA A 127 -10.99 -4.46 3.52
N VAL A 128 -9.85 -4.38 4.22
CA VAL A 128 -9.83 -3.89 5.60
C VAL A 128 -9.24 -2.49 5.67
N GLU A 129 -9.96 -1.57 6.34
CA GLU A 129 -9.49 -0.20 6.59
C GLU A 129 -9.62 0.17 8.09
N PRO A 130 -8.92 1.21 8.58
CA PRO A 130 -9.07 1.65 9.96
C PRO A 130 -10.46 2.22 10.23
N ALA A 131 -11.15 1.73 11.27
CA ALA A 131 -12.47 2.21 11.66
C ALA A 131 -12.54 3.72 11.97
N SER A 132 -11.42 4.29 12.41
CA SER A 132 -11.32 5.75 12.67
C SER A 132 -11.11 6.58 11.40
N SER A 133 -10.83 5.95 10.25
CA SER A 133 -10.63 6.63 8.96
C SER A 133 -11.23 5.79 7.81
N PRO A 134 -12.58 5.62 7.77
CA PRO A 134 -13.26 4.70 6.85
C PRO A 134 -13.47 5.36 5.48
N VAL A 135 -12.38 5.68 4.80
CA VAL A 135 -12.43 6.44 3.52
C VAL A 135 -12.89 5.59 2.34
N LEU A 136 -12.71 4.25 2.39
CA LEU A 136 -13.16 3.34 1.33
C LEU A 136 -14.68 3.19 1.34
N GLU A 137 -15.31 3.31 2.52
CA GLU A 137 -16.77 3.36 2.70
C GLU A 137 -17.35 4.78 2.48
N GLY A 138 -16.53 5.76 2.06
CA GLY A 138 -16.96 7.15 1.85
C GLY A 138 -16.99 8.00 3.12
N GLY A 139 -16.43 7.52 4.22
CA GLY A 139 -16.30 8.25 5.47
C GLY A 139 -15.17 9.29 5.45
N LYS A 140 -15.01 10.00 6.56
CA LYS A 140 -14.01 11.06 6.69
C LYS A 140 -12.64 10.50 7.06
N ALA A 141 -11.60 10.99 6.39
CA ALA A 141 -10.22 10.73 6.75
C ALA A 141 -9.89 11.26 8.16
N ALA A 142 -9.26 10.44 8.98
CA ALA A 142 -8.81 10.82 10.30
C ALA A 142 -7.51 10.09 10.69
N SER A 143 -6.83 10.60 11.72
CA SER A 143 -5.61 9.98 12.23
C SER A 143 -5.90 8.63 12.88
N HIS A 144 -5.08 7.63 12.60
CA HIS A 144 -5.15 6.29 13.20
C HIS A 144 -3.76 5.74 13.50
N ARG A 145 -3.69 4.69 14.34
CA ARG A 145 -2.43 4.07 14.78
C ARG A 145 -2.12 2.74 14.12
N ILE A 146 -2.98 2.26 13.21
CA ILE A 146 -2.74 1.00 12.49
C ILE A 146 -1.75 1.28 11.37
N GLN A 147 -0.51 0.79 11.52
CA GLN A 147 0.54 1.01 10.53
C GLN A 147 0.38 0.11 9.31
N GLY A 148 0.67 0.65 8.13
CA GLY A 148 0.68 -0.10 6.86
C GLY A 148 -0.62 -0.07 6.08
N ILE A 149 -1.75 0.29 6.70
CA ILE A 149 -3.04 0.47 6.04
C ILE A 149 -3.59 1.87 6.27
N GLY A 150 -4.64 2.25 5.55
CA GLY A 150 -5.30 3.54 5.73
C GLY A 150 -4.45 4.74 5.32
N ALA A 151 -4.37 5.02 4.02
CA ALA A 151 -3.64 6.16 3.48
C ALA A 151 -4.33 7.51 3.72
N ASN A 152 -5.54 7.51 4.31
CA ASN A 152 -6.43 8.67 4.51
C ASN A 152 -6.97 9.28 3.21
N PHE A 153 -6.90 8.55 2.12
CA PHE A 153 -7.56 8.81 0.85
C PHE A 153 -7.78 7.49 0.10
N VAL A 154 -8.67 7.49 -0.88
CA VAL A 154 -8.89 6.34 -1.76
C VAL A 154 -7.78 6.33 -2.82
N PRO A 155 -6.91 5.29 -2.88
CA PRO A 155 -5.87 5.20 -3.90
C PRO A 155 -6.45 5.08 -5.31
N GLY A 156 -5.79 5.69 -6.32
CA GLY A 156 -6.25 5.62 -7.70
C GLY A 156 -6.25 4.21 -8.31
N ILE A 157 -5.40 3.30 -7.79
CA ILE A 157 -5.39 1.90 -8.21
C ILE A 157 -6.38 1.01 -7.44
N TYR A 158 -7.10 1.56 -6.45
CA TYR A 158 -8.14 0.81 -5.74
C TYR A 158 -9.38 0.66 -6.63
N ASP A 159 -9.82 -0.56 -6.79
CA ASP A 159 -10.96 -0.93 -7.63
C ASP A 159 -12.05 -1.57 -6.74
N ALA A 160 -13.05 -0.78 -6.39
CA ALA A 160 -14.15 -1.25 -5.55
C ALA A 160 -14.99 -2.35 -6.23
N SER A 161 -14.95 -2.47 -7.56
CA SER A 161 -15.76 -3.46 -8.28
C SER A 161 -15.33 -4.91 -8.07
N VAL A 162 -14.08 -5.13 -7.61
CA VAL A 162 -13.55 -6.47 -7.32
C VAL A 162 -13.62 -6.83 -5.83
N VAL A 163 -14.06 -5.90 -4.97
CA VAL A 163 -14.21 -6.06 -3.52
C VAL A 163 -15.67 -6.29 -3.17
N ASP A 164 -15.95 -7.32 -2.37
CA ASP A 164 -17.31 -7.67 -1.97
C ASP A 164 -17.73 -6.97 -0.68
N GLU A 165 -16.75 -6.70 0.22
CA GLU A 165 -16.99 -6.06 1.50
C GLU A 165 -15.81 -5.17 1.90
N VAL A 166 -16.12 -4.02 2.54
CA VAL A 166 -15.12 -3.22 3.25
C VAL A 166 -15.38 -3.39 4.76
N MET A 167 -14.35 -3.80 5.49
CA MET A 167 -14.44 -4.07 6.92
C MET A 167 -13.64 -3.06 7.73
N PRO A 168 -14.26 -2.27 8.60
CA PRO A 168 -13.55 -1.37 9.51
C PRO A 168 -12.82 -2.14 10.62
N CYS A 169 -11.51 -1.91 10.78
CA CYS A 169 -10.67 -2.55 11.78
C CYS A 169 -10.37 -1.62 12.95
N LEU A 170 -10.49 -2.12 14.16
CA LEU A 170 -10.13 -1.43 15.40
C LEU A 170 -8.67 -1.75 15.78
N LEU A 171 -7.99 -0.81 16.44
CA LEU A 171 -6.59 -0.98 16.84
C LEU A 171 -6.34 -2.24 17.69
N TYR A 172 -7.25 -2.57 18.58
CA TYR A 172 -7.13 -3.74 19.48
C TYR A 172 -7.40 -5.07 18.78
N THR A 173 -7.99 -5.05 17.58
CA THR A 173 -8.20 -6.24 16.74
C THR A 173 -7.16 -6.39 15.67
N SER A 174 -6.29 -5.37 15.48
CA SER A 174 -5.16 -5.44 14.56
C SER A 174 -4.04 -6.25 15.21
N PRO A 175 -3.50 -7.28 14.55
CA PRO A 175 -2.30 -7.94 15.03
C PRO A 175 -1.13 -6.94 15.08
N SER A 176 -0.45 -6.88 16.21
CA SER A 176 0.72 -6.02 16.45
C SER A 176 1.96 -6.52 15.74
#